data_84a480ae8b6bef04b305d62c87a132fb
#
_entry.id   84a480ae8b6bef04b305d62c87a132fb
#
_cell.length_a   1.000
_cell.length_b   1.000
_cell.length_c   1.000
_cell.angle_alpha   90.00
_cell.angle_beta   90.00
_cell.angle_gamma   90.00
#
_symmetry.space_group_name_H-M   'P 1'
#
loop_
_entity.id
_entity.type
_entity.pdbx_description
1 polymer ?
#
loop_
_entity_poly.entity_id
_entity_poly.type
_entity_poly.pdbx_seq_one_letter_code
_entity_poly.pdbx_strand_id
1 'polypeptide(L)'
;MYKRQLYNCAVVFTQGRVLGVVPKTYIPDYTEFYENRWFASGAGISEETISVAEQSADFGADLTFGINGTEFGVEICEDLWTAIPPSSHLALNGAKVIFNLSASPESVGKHAYLRQLVAQQSARTLAGYVYCSAGFGESSTDLVFAGNGIVAENGRILRESGRFRLEEQLVVADIDIQRLEFERRRNTSFRMHEGAAENTVIEMEVPEGLRAAALDRDIDPMPFVPQDEAHRSERC
;
A
#
# COMPACT_ATOMS: atom_id res chain seq x y z
N MET A 1 31.05 -1.83 16.73
CA MET A 1 30.39 -3.11 17.04
C MET A 1 29.12 -3.15 16.24
N TYR A 2 29.13 -3.78 15.08
CA TYR A 2 27.91 -3.89 14.23
C TYR A 2 26.91 -4.78 14.97
N LYS A 3 25.82 -4.18 15.47
CA LYS A 3 24.68 -4.95 15.93
C LYS A 3 24.09 -5.63 14.68
N ARG A 4 24.15 -6.95 14.60
CA ARG A 4 23.42 -7.72 13.60
C ARG A 4 21.94 -7.59 13.94
N GLN A 5 21.25 -6.66 13.28
CA GLN A 5 19.80 -6.49 13.38
C GLN A 5 19.15 -7.23 12.21
N LEU A 6 18.01 -7.84 12.48
CA LEU A 6 17.13 -8.38 11.47
C LEU A 6 15.98 -7.40 11.26
N TYR A 7 15.55 -7.26 10.05
CA TYR A 7 14.40 -6.43 9.67
C TYR A 7 13.39 -7.27 8.89
N ASN A 8 12.12 -7.02 9.12
CA ASN A 8 11.05 -7.50 8.26
C ASN A 8 10.95 -6.52 7.08
N CYS A 9 11.17 -6.97 5.86
CA CYS A 9 11.34 -6.09 4.71
C CYS A 9 10.50 -6.51 3.52
N ALA A 10 10.07 -5.52 2.76
CA ALA A 10 9.62 -5.68 1.38
C ALA A 10 10.79 -5.38 0.43
N VAL A 11 10.91 -6.16 -0.63
CA VAL A 11 11.93 -5.98 -1.67
C VAL A 11 11.24 -5.60 -2.98
N VAL A 12 11.61 -4.45 -3.53
CA VAL A 12 11.15 -4.02 -4.85
C VAL A 12 12.23 -4.34 -5.87
N PHE A 13 11.85 -5.06 -6.91
CA PHE A 13 12.78 -5.48 -7.96
C PHE A 13 12.12 -5.52 -9.34
N THR A 14 12.91 -5.38 -10.38
CA THR A 14 12.49 -5.51 -11.78
C THR A 14 13.62 -6.11 -12.62
N GLN A 15 13.29 -6.98 -13.56
CA GLN A 15 14.23 -7.58 -14.51
C GLN A 15 15.50 -8.16 -13.85
N GLY A 16 15.37 -8.77 -12.66
CA GLY A 16 16.50 -9.35 -11.92
C GLY A 16 17.34 -8.32 -11.15
N ARG A 17 17.00 -7.04 -11.18
CA ARG A 17 17.66 -5.97 -10.43
C ARG A 17 16.85 -5.63 -9.20
N VAL A 18 17.47 -5.65 -8.02
CA VAL A 18 16.90 -5.12 -6.78
C VAL A 18 17.01 -3.61 -6.83
N LEU A 19 15.87 -2.94 -6.68
CA LEU A 19 15.76 -1.47 -6.70
C LEU A 19 15.90 -0.89 -5.31
N GLY A 20 15.18 -1.47 -4.36
CA GLY A 20 15.22 -1.02 -2.98
C GLY A 20 14.60 -2.02 -2.03
N VAL A 21 14.91 -1.85 -0.75
CA VAL A 21 14.45 -2.68 0.34
C VAL A 21 13.81 -1.78 1.39
N VAL A 22 12.53 -2.00 1.66
CA VAL A 22 11.72 -1.19 2.57
C VAL A 22 11.52 -1.97 3.88
N PRO A 23 12.13 -1.54 4.99
CA PRO A 23 11.92 -2.18 6.29
C PRO A 23 10.58 -1.75 6.89
N LYS A 24 9.92 -2.70 7.58
CA LYS A 24 8.70 -2.44 8.34
C LYS A 24 8.96 -1.40 9.42
N THR A 25 8.12 -0.38 9.47
CA THR A 25 8.28 0.74 10.42
C THR A 25 7.80 0.38 11.81
N TYR A 26 6.60 -0.16 11.93
CA TYR A 26 5.96 -0.49 13.20
C TYR A 26 5.96 -2.00 13.44
N ILE A 27 6.63 -2.40 14.51
CA ILE A 27 6.78 -3.82 14.89
C ILE A 27 5.76 -4.13 15.99
N PRO A 28 4.72 -4.94 15.72
CA PRO A 28 3.73 -5.29 16.73
C PRO A 28 4.30 -6.21 17.82
N ASP A 29 3.98 -5.89 19.07
CA ASP A 29 4.39 -6.65 20.27
C ASP A 29 3.26 -6.63 21.30
N TYR A 30 2.10 -7.09 20.91
CA TYR A 30 0.90 -7.15 21.73
C TYR A 30 0.01 -8.34 21.29
N THR A 31 -0.84 -8.82 22.20
CA THR A 31 -1.71 -9.98 22.03
C THR A 31 -0.97 -11.20 21.45
N GLU A 32 -1.27 -11.63 20.23
CA GLU A 32 -0.63 -12.74 19.52
C GLU A 32 0.69 -12.37 18.85
N PHE A 33 1.05 -11.08 18.80
CA PHE A 33 2.26 -10.63 18.13
C PHE A 33 3.44 -10.52 19.09
N TYR A 34 4.61 -10.96 18.62
CA TYR A 34 5.90 -10.87 19.32
C TYR A 34 7.06 -10.64 18.35
N GLU A 35 6.80 -9.85 17.30
CA GLU A 35 7.81 -9.57 16.26
C GLU A 35 9.05 -8.86 16.80
N ASN A 36 8.92 -8.04 17.83
CA ASN A 36 10.01 -7.33 18.49
C ASN A 36 11.12 -8.29 19.02
N ARG A 37 10.79 -9.56 19.23
CA ARG A 37 11.78 -10.58 19.60
C ARG A 37 12.80 -10.83 18.50
N TRP A 38 12.40 -10.63 17.23
CA TRP A 38 13.18 -11.01 16.06
C TRP A 38 13.61 -9.81 15.22
N PHE A 39 12.75 -8.83 15.06
CA PHE A 39 12.92 -7.74 14.12
C PHE A 39 13.06 -6.38 14.82
N ALA A 40 13.95 -5.56 14.27
CA ALA A 40 14.06 -4.16 14.62
C ALA A 40 13.10 -3.31 13.77
N SER A 41 12.70 -2.16 14.33
CA SER A 41 11.93 -1.16 13.60
C SER A 41 12.77 -0.51 12.50
N GLY A 42 12.14 -0.28 11.35
CA GLY A 42 12.69 0.52 10.24
C GLY A 42 12.53 2.03 10.43
N ALA A 43 11.88 2.48 11.51
CA ALA A 43 11.65 3.89 11.76
C ALA A 43 12.96 4.70 11.78
N GLY A 44 13.00 5.77 10.99
CA GLY A 44 14.17 6.66 10.90
C GLY A 44 15.32 6.10 10.07
N ILE A 45 15.16 4.96 9.40
CA ILE A 45 16.11 4.49 8.41
C ILE A 45 15.76 5.15 7.07
N SER A 46 16.65 6.00 6.59
CA SER A 46 16.60 6.64 5.30
C SER A 46 17.99 6.71 4.68
N GLU A 47 18.05 6.71 3.35
CA GLU A 47 19.31 6.89 2.59
C GLU A 47 20.44 5.91 2.95
N GLU A 48 20.13 4.73 3.46
CA GLU A 48 21.11 3.69 3.68
C GLU A 48 21.22 2.80 2.43
N THR A 49 22.35 2.12 2.31
CA THR A 49 22.60 1.16 1.23
C THR A 49 22.99 -0.18 1.83
N ILE A 50 22.39 -1.25 1.30
CA ILE A 50 22.70 -2.61 1.73
C ILE A 50 23.08 -3.50 0.54
N SER A 51 23.77 -4.60 0.86
CA SER A 51 24.02 -5.66 -0.12
C SER A 51 22.98 -6.77 0.06
N VAL A 52 22.23 -7.05 -1.00
CA VAL A 52 21.24 -8.13 -1.06
C VAL A 52 21.30 -8.82 -2.42
N ALA A 53 21.29 -10.16 -2.45
CA ALA A 53 21.43 -10.95 -3.68
C ALA A 53 22.64 -10.51 -4.54
N GLU A 54 23.78 -10.25 -3.90
CA GLU A 54 25.04 -9.79 -4.53
C GLU A 54 24.93 -8.44 -5.26
N GLN A 55 23.85 -7.67 -4.99
CA GLN A 55 23.61 -6.35 -5.52
C GLN A 55 23.64 -5.30 -4.41
N SER A 56 23.98 -4.07 -4.77
CA SER A 56 23.81 -2.89 -3.91
C SER A 56 22.41 -2.32 -4.14
N ALA A 57 21.63 -2.11 -3.08
CA ALA A 57 20.28 -1.58 -3.14
C ALA A 57 20.05 -0.55 -2.04
N ASP A 58 19.19 0.43 -2.32
CA ASP A 58 18.78 1.41 -1.33
C ASP A 58 17.93 0.75 -0.23
N PHE A 59 18.09 1.23 1.00
CA PHE A 59 17.45 0.70 2.19
C PHE A 59 16.87 1.85 3.02
N GLY A 60 15.56 1.92 3.10
CA GLY A 60 14.88 2.99 3.83
C GLY A 60 13.36 2.78 3.90
N ALA A 61 12.76 3.32 4.95
CA ALA A 61 11.31 3.26 5.16
C ALA A 61 10.54 4.34 4.36
N ASP A 62 11.26 5.29 3.80
CA ASP A 62 10.75 6.45 3.06
C ASP A 62 10.98 6.36 1.54
N LEU A 63 11.46 5.20 1.06
CA LEU A 63 11.68 4.98 -0.36
C LEU A 63 10.37 5.02 -1.16
N THR A 64 10.39 5.74 -2.28
CA THR A 64 9.37 5.67 -3.32
C THR A 64 9.97 5.19 -4.63
N PHE A 65 9.13 4.59 -5.49
CA PHE A 65 9.55 3.99 -6.73
C PHE A 65 8.73 4.58 -7.87
N GLY A 66 9.43 5.03 -8.91
CA GLY A 66 8.82 5.64 -10.09
C GLY A 66 8.67 4.66 -11.24
N ILE A 67 7.50 4.62 -11.87
CA ILE A 67 7.23 3.86 -13.08
C ILE A 67 6.37 4.69 -14.04
N ASN A 68 6.87 4.99 -15.22
CA ASN A 68 6.15 5.80 -16.23
C ASN A 68 5.60 7.14 -15.67
N GLY A 69 6.34 7.81 -14.79
CA GLY A 69 5.93 9.07 -14.18
C GLY A 69 4.91 8.92 -13.05
N THR A 70 4.61 7.70 -12.63
CA THR A 70 3.76 7.40 -11.49
C THR A 70 4.61 6.87 -10.35
N GLU A 71 4.54 7.49 -9.19
CA GLU A 71 5.23 7.03 -8.00
C GLU A 71 4.35 6.12 -7.15
N PHE A 72 4.97 5.10 -6.57
CA PHE A 72 4.34 4.24 -5.57
C PHE A 72 5.25 4.05 -4.34
N GLY A 73 4.62 3.74 -3.23
CA GLY A 73 5.29 3.39 -1.99
C GLY A 73 4.86 2.04 -1.45
N VAL A 74 5.63 1.52 -0.50
CA VAL A 74 5.36 0.22 0.13
C VAL A 74 5.37 0.37 1.64
N GLU A 75 4.40 -0.26 2.30
CA GLU A 75 4.37 -0.43 3.75
C GLU A 75 4.00 -1.87 4.10
N ILE A 76 4.21 -2.29 5.35
CA ILE A 76 4.09 -3.69 5.72
C ILE A 76 3.13 -3.87 6.90
N CYS A 77 2.02 -4.55 6.64
CA CYS A 77 1.09 -5.09 7.64
C CYS A 77 0.68 -4.07 8.72
N GLU A 78 1.30 -4.12 9.90
CA GLU A 78 1.02 -3.27 11.06
C GLU A 78 1.12 -1.77 10.74
N ASP A 79 1.93 -1.40 9.77
CA ASP A 79 2.10 0.00 9.38
C ASP A 79 0.76 0.69 9.06
N LEU A 80 -0.19 -0.02 8.45
CA LEU A 80 -1.54 0.50 8.17
C LEU A 80 -2.38 0.75 9.43
N TRP A 81 -2.15 -0.02 10.50
CA TRP A 81 -3.01 -0.01 11.70
C TRP A 81 -2.67 1.10 12.69
N THR A 82 -1.57 1.79 12.47
CA THR A 82 -1.07 2.87 13.33
C THR A 82 -1.84 4.17 13.11
N ALA A 83 -1.73 5.09 14.07
CA ALA A 83 -2.41 6.39 13.99
C ALA A 83 -1.93 7.24 12.81
N ILE A 84 -0.63 7.15 12.47
CA ILE A 84 -0.02 7.81 11.32
C ILE A 84 0.74 6.74 10.53
N PRO A 85 0.09 6.07 9.56
CA PRO A 85 0.74 5.09 8.71
C PRO A 85 1.87 5.71 7.88
N PRO A 86 2.95 4.96 7.57
CA PRO A 86 3.98 5.40 6.63
C PRO A 86 3.42 5.85 5.29
N SER A 87 2.35 5.21 4.80
CA SER A 87 1.64 5.60 3.59
C SER A 87 1.14 7.05 3.58
N SER A 88 0.90 7.66 4.75
CA SER A 88 0.56 9.08 4.83
C SER A 88 1.73 9.96 4.40
N HIS A 89 2.94 9.66 4.87
CA HIS A 89 4.15 10.37 4.48
C HIS A 89 4.54 10.09 3.03
N LEU A 90 4.50 8.81 2.62
CA LEU A 90 4.79 8.42 1.23
C LEU A 90 3.86 9.14 0.24
N ALA A 91 2.57 9.26 0.55
CA ALA A 91 1.61 9.96 -0.31
C ALA A 91 1.87 11.47 -0.38
N LEU A 92 2.21 12.11 0.75
CA LEU A 92 2.58 13.53 0.79
C LEU A 92 3.90 13.81 0.04
N ASN A 93 4.77 12.82 -0.04
CA ASN A 93 6.02 12.87 -0.79
C ASN A 93 5.88 12.46 -2.26
N GLY A 94 4.66 12.21 -2.76
CA GLY A 94 4.42 12.00 -4.19
C GLY A 94 3.81 10.66 -4.58
N ALA A 95 3.91 9.63 -3.74
CA ALA A 95 3.38 8.30 -4.05
C ALA A 95 1.87 8.34 -4.31
N LYS A 96 1.44 7.88 -5.48
CA LYS A 96 0.05 7.85 -5.92
C LYS A 96 -0.59 6.47 -5.74
N VAL A 97 0.24 5.45 -5.54
CA VAL A 97 -0.20 4.09 -5.23
C VAL A 97 0.59 3.60 -4.02
N ILE A 98 -0.09 2.96 -3.09
CA ILE A 98 0.52 2.34 -1.92
C ILE A 98 0.26 0.84 -1.95
N PHE A 99 1.31 0.06 -1.76
CA PHE A 99 1.24 -1.39 -1.59
C PHE A 99 1.44 -1.75 -0.13
N ASN A 100 0.53 -2.54 0.44
CA ASN A 100 0.66 -3.09 1.78
C ASN A 100 0.75 -4.61 1.72
N LEU A 101 1.88 -5.14 2.14
CA LEU A 101 2.16 -6.58 2.21
C LEU A 101 1.89 -7.06 3.64
N SER A 102 0.85 -7.86 3.82
CA SER A 102 0.36 -8.26 5.14
C SER A 102 0.41 -9.77 5.38
N ALA A 103 0.66 -10.12 6.63
CA ALA A 103 0.34 -11.41 7.22
C ALA A 103 -0.51 -11.14 8.48
N SER A 104 -1.71 -10.56 8.26
CA SER A 104 -2.61 -10.17 9.33
C SER A 104 -3.55 -11.32 9.66
N PRO A 105 -3.57 -11.84 10.92
CA PRO A 105 -4.46 -12.91 11.29
C PRO A 105 -5.91 -12.45 11.23
N GLU A 106 -6.79 -13.35 10.85
CA GLU A 106 -8.21 -13.07 10.79
C GLU A 106 -8.87 -13.32 12.15
N SER A 107 -9.76 -12.44 12.53
CA SER A 107 -10.62 -12.58 13.69
C SER A 107 -12.04 -12.13 13.39
N VAL A 108 -13.00 -12.52 14.25
CA VAL A 108 -14.41 -12.16 14.05
C VAL A 108 -14.58 -10.65 14.01
N GLY A 109 -15.17 -10.15 12.93
CA GLY A 109 -15.42 -8.71 12.71
C GLY A 109 -14.25 -7.91 12.14
N LYS A 110 -13.03 -8.44 12.16
CA LYS A 110 -11.82 -7.71 11.71
C LYS A 110 -11.88 -7.33 10.23
N HIS A 111 -12.43 -8.20 9.40
CA HIS A 111 -12.51 -7.95 7.95
C HIS A 111 -13.30 -6.68 7.60
N ALA A 112 -14.44 -6.45 8.26
CA ALA A 112 -15.23 -5.24 8.02
C ALA A 112 -14.42 -3.97 8.39
N TYR A 113 -13.70 -4.02 9.50
CA TYR A 113 -12.81 -2.95 9.92
C TYR A 113 -11.64 -2.75 8.95
N LEU A 114 -10.99 -3.84 8.51
CA LEU A 114 -9.91 -3.78 7.51
C LEU A 114 -10.37 -3.09 6.22
N ARG A 115 -11.55 -3.44 5.69
CA ARG A 115 -12.11 -2.80 4.50
C ARG A 115 -12.30 -1.29 4.68
N GLN A 116 -12.81 -0.88 5.84
CA GLN A 116 -12.97 0.53 6.17
C GLN A 116 -11.61 1.24 6.28
N LEU A 117 -10.63 0.58 6.89
CA LEU A 117 -9.30 1.13 7.08
C LEU A 117 -8.58 1.35 5.74
N VAL A 118 -8.61 0.34 4.85
CA VAL A 118 -8.04 0.44 3.50
C VAL A 118 -8.74 1.53 2.69
N ALA A 119 -10.05 1.56 2.68
CA ALA A 119 -10.82 2.58 1.97
C ALA A 119 -10.52 3.99 2.53
N GLN A 120 -10.53 4.15 3.87
CA GLN A 120 -10.25 5.43 4.51
C GLN A 120 -8.82 5.90 4.25
N GLN A 121 -7.82 5.00 4.31
CA GLN A 121 -6.44 5.38 4.03
C GLN A 121 -6.26 5.80 2.58
N SER A 122 -6.89 5.11 1.61
CA SER A 122 -6.86 5.53 0.21
C SER A 122 -7.52 6.91 -0.02
N ALA A 123 -8.60 7.22 0.71
CA ALA A 123 -9.27 8.52 0.65
C ALA A 123 -8.41 9.64 1.27
N ARG A 124 -7.86 9.39 2.45
CA ARG A 124 -7.05 10.36 3.19
C ARG A 124 -5.79 10.75 2.43
N THR A 125 -5.17 9.78 1.77
CA THR A 125 -3.95 9.96 1.00
C THR A 125 -4.18 10.35 -0.46
N LEU A 126 -5.44 10.39 -0.91
CA LEU A 126 -5.82 10.60 -2.31
C LEU A 126 -4.99 9.67 -3.23
N ALA A 127 -4.99 8.40 -2.92
CA ALA A 127 -4.15 7.40 -3.55
C ALA A 127 -4.92 6.12 -3.90
N GLY A 128 -4.35 5.33 -4.81
CA GLY A 128 -4.64 3.92 -4.92
C GLY A 128 -4.02 3.17 -3.75
N TYR A 129 -4.74 2.23 -3.15
CA TYR A 129 -4.23 1.41 -2.06
C TYR A 129 -4.44 -0.07 -2.37
N VAL A 130 -3.35 -0.81 -2.40
CA VAL A 130 -3.33 -2.23 -2.74
C VAL A 130 -2.90 -3.02 -1.52
N TYR A 131 -3.84 -3.72 -0.92
CA TYR A 131 -3.61 -4.60 0.23
C TYR A 131 -3.56 -6.05 -0.22
N CYS A 132 -2.54 -6.79 0.21
CA CYS A 132 -2.39 -8.22 -0.06
C CYS A 132 -2.05 -8.95 1.24
N SER A 133 -2.82 -9.96 1.59
CA SER A 133 -2.65 -10.73 2.84
C SER A 133 -2.24 -12.17 2.60
N ALA A 134 -1.45 -12.71 3.51
CA ALA A 134 -1.15 -14.13 3.62
C ALA A 134 -2.43 -14.98 3.70
N GLY A 135 -2.39 -16.18 3.16
CA GLY A 135 -3.53 -17.07 3.06
C GLY A 135 -3.21 -18.52 3.40
N PHE A 136 -3.93 -19.41 2.77
CA PHE A 136 -3.74 -20.85 2.97
C PHE A 136 -2.31 -21.27 2.62
N GLY A 137 -1.73 -22.11 3.47
CA GLY A 137 -0.35 -22.58 3.32
C GLY A 137 0.69 -21.73 4.08
N GLU A 138 0.27 -20.58 4.63
CA GLU A 138 1.12 -19.83 5.53
C GLU A 138 1.35 -20.57 6.85
N SER A 139 2.59 -20.45 7.36
CA SER A 139 2.96 -21.08 8.63
C SER A 139 2.27 -20.39 9.79
N SER A 140 1.46 -21.12 10.55
CA SER A 140 0.83 -20.61 11.76
C SER A 140 0.71 -21.71 12.81
N THR A 141 0.78 -21.33 14.09
CA THR A 141 0.49 -22.23 15.21
C THR A 141 -0.96 -22.01 15.65
N ASP A 142 -1.31 -20.76 15.93
CA ASP A 142 -2.59 -20.36 16.53
C ASP A 142 -3.37 -19.36 15.66
N LEU A 143 -2.83 -19.01 14.49
CA LEU A 143 -3.35 -17.95 13.64
C LEU A 143 -4.04 -18.50 12.40
N VAL A 144 -5.07 -17.81 11.95
CA VAL A 144 -5.77 -18.10 10.69
C VAL A 144 -5.61 -16.88 9.76
N PHE A 145 -5.21 -17.15 8.53
CA PHE A 145 -5.04 -16.11 7.51
C PHE A 145 -6.13 -16.23 6.44
N ALA A 146 -6.73 -15.11 6.07
CA ALA A 146 -7.85 -15.08 5.13
C ALA A 146 -7.43 -15.13 3.66
N GLY A 147 -6.21 -14.72 3.33
CA GLY A 147 -5.68 -14.75 1.98
C GLY A 147 -6.37 -13.79 1.02
N ASN A 148 -6.84 -12.63 1.50
CA ASN A 148 -7.56 -11.70 0.66
C ASN A 148 -6.70 -10.55 0.15
N GLY A 149 -7.03 -10.09 -1.06
CA GLY A 149 -6.52 -8.85 -1.65
C GLY A 149 -7.62 -7.80 -1.75
N ILE A 150 -7.30 -6.54 -1.51
CA ILE A 150 -8.21 -5.41 -1.64
C ILE A 150 -7.51 -4.32 -2.44
N VAL A 151 -8.18 -3.80 -3.47
CA VAL A 151 -7.72 -2.62 -4.20
C VAL A 151 -8.73 -1.51 -3.99
N ALA A 152 -8.27 -0.38 -3.47
CA ALA A 152 -9.08 0.81 -3.25
C ALA A 152 -8.48 2.03 -3.96
N GLU A 153 -9.32 2.99 -4.30
CA GLU A 153 -8.95 4.28 -4.90
C GLU A 153 -9.80 5.38 -4.29
N ASN A 154 -9.16 6.37 -3.71
CA ASN A 154 -9.84 7.56 -3.16
C ASN A 154 -11.12 7.24 -2.36
N GLY A 155 -11.04 6.26 -1.45
CA GLY A 155 -12.12 5.86 -0.56
C GLY A 155 -13.06 4.78 -1.10
N ARG A 156 -12.95 4.41 -2.37
CA ARG A 156 -13.79 3.39 -3.00
C ARG A 156 -13.01 2.08 -3.15
N ILE A 157 -13.56 0.98 -2.67
CA ILE A 157 -13.03 -0.35 -2.99
C ILE A 157 -13.40 -0.67 -4.44
N LEU A 158 -12.38 -0.88 -5.28
CA LEU A 158 -12.52 -1.21 -6.68
C LEU A 158 -12.71 -2.70 -6.89
N ARG A 159 -11.89 -3.50 -6.21
CA ARG A 159 -11.91 -4.96 -6.31
C ARG A 159 -11.48 -5.58 -4.98
N GLU A 160 -11.97 -6.79 -4.76
CA GLU A 160 -11.64 -7.61 -3.59
C GLU A 160 -11.67 -9.07 -3.97
N SER A 161 -10.71 -9.87 -3.47
CA SER A 161 -10.70 -11.32 -3.65
C SER A 161 -11.58 -12.04 -2.62
N GLY A 162 -11.85 -13.32 -2.86
CA GLY A 162 -12.47 -14.18 -1.86
C GLY A 162 -11.56 -14.40 -0.65
N ARG A 163 -12.17 -14.68 0.51
CA ARG A 163 -11.44 -15.07 1.72
C ARG A 163 -11.46 -16.58 1.92
N PHE A 164 -10.46 -17.10 2.63
CA PHE A 164 -10.35 -18.53 2.99
C PHE A 164 -10.40 -19.46 1.77
N ARG A 165 -9.81 -19.01 0.65
CA ARG A 165 -9.68 -19.84 -0.53
C ARG A 165 -8.42 -20.69 -0.42
N LEU A 166 -8.52 -21.93 -0.86
CA LEU A 166 -7.38 -22.87 -0.93
C LEU A 166 -6.58 -22.72 -2.23
N GLU A 167 -7.14 -22.00 -3.19
CA GLU A 167 -6.60 -21.79 -4.52
C GLU A 167 -5.96 -20.39 -4.63
N GLU A 168 -5.02 -20.26 -5.53
CA GLU A 168 -4.43 -18.97 -5.88
C GLU A 168 -5.50 -18.02 -6.44
N GLN A 169 -5.41 -16.75 -6.10
CA GLN A 169 -6.32 -15.72 -6.55
C GLN A 169 -5.54 -14.55 -7.14
N LEU A 170 -5.98 -14.05 -8.27
CA LEU A 170 -5.50 -12.82 -8.88
C LEU A 170 -6.60 -11.77 -8.85
N VAL A 171 -6.28 -10.60 -8.30
CA VAL A 171 -7.15 -9.41 -8.30
C VAL A 171 -6.54 -8.37 -9.20
N VAL A 172 -7.29 -7.94 -10.21
CA VAL A 172 -6.87 -6.90 -11.15
C VAL A 172 -7.85 -5.74 -11.08
N ALA A 173 -7.32 -4.53 -11.01
CA ALA A 173 -8.10 -3.29 -11.02
C ALA A 173 -7.31 -2.17 -11.68
N ASP A 174 -8.00 -1.28 -12.36
CA ASP A 174 -7.44 -0.06 -12.92
C ASP A 174 -7.55 1.08 -11.92
N ILE A 175 -6.43 1.72 -11.61
CA ILE A 175 -6.35 2.92 -10.77
C ILE A 175 -6.19 4.13 -11.68
N ASP A 176 -7.09 5.11 -11.54
CA ASP A 176 -7.08 6.34 -12.34
C ASP A 176 -6.11 7.38 -11.74
N ILE A 177 -4.85 7.27 -12.14
CA ILE A 177 -3.78 8.15 -11.68
C ILE A 177 -4.06 9.62 -12.02
N GLN A 178 -4.63 9.90 -13.21
CA GLN A 178 -4.92 11.28 -13.63
C GLN A 178 -6.00 11.91 -12.73
N ARG A 179 -7.00 11.14 -12.36
CA ARG A 179 -8.02 11.59 -11.41
C ARG A 179 -7.44 11.86 -10.03
N LEU A 180 -6.58 10.97 -9.51
CA LEU A 180 -5.91 11.16 -8.23
C LEU A 180 -5.06 12.44 -8.23
N GLU A 181 -4.30 12.68 -9.29
CA GLU A 181 -3.52 13.91 -9.44
C GLU A 181 -4.41 15.16 -9.50
N PHE A 182 -5.54 15.08 -10.20
CA PHE A 182 -6.49 16.18 -10.26
C PHE A 182 -7.08 16.49 -8.88
N GLU A 183 -7.49 15.48 -8.12
CA GLU A 183 -8.01 15.64 -6.76
C GLU A 183 -6.95 16.23 -5.81
N ARG A 184 -5.71 15.77 -5.86
CA ARG A 184 -4.60 16.34 -5.08
C ARG A 184 -4.38 17.82 -5.41
N ARG A 185 -4.39 18.19 -6.69
CA ARG A 185 -4.22 19.60 -7.12
C ARG A 185 -5.36 20.49 -6.62
N ARG A 186 -6.58 20.00 -6.54
CA ARG A 186 -7.74 20.75 -6.05
C ARG A 186 -7.80 20.85 -4.53
N ASN A 187 -7.28 19.87 -3.83
CA ASN A 187 -7.34 19.80 -2.37
C ASN A 187 -6.24 20.67 -1.76
N THR A 188 -6.62 21.89 -1.36
CA THR A 188 -5.67 22.84 -0.78
C THR A 188 -5.06 22.35 0.52
N SER A 189 -5.83 21.62 1.36
CA SER A 189 -5.33 21.06 2.62
C SER A 189 -4.27 19.97 2.38
N PHE A 190 -4.45 19.13 1.35
CA PHE A 190 -3.45 18.15 0.96
C PHE A 190 -2.16 18.83 0.50
N ARG A 191 -2.27 19.82 -0.38
CA ARG A 191 -1.14 20.57 -0.92
C ARG A 191 -0.32 21.33 0.13
N MET A 192 -0.92 21.74 1.24
CA MET A 192 -0.19 22.40 2.33
C MET A 192 0.85 21.51 3.00
N HIS A 193 0.73 20.20 2.85
CA HIS A 193 1.62 19.22 3.45
C HIS A 193 2.46 18.46 2.40
N GLU A 194 2.20 18.68 1.09
CA GLU A 194 2.92 18.02 0.00
C GLU A 194 4.39 18.46 -0.01
N GLY A 195 5.30 17.49 -0.16
CA GLY A 195 6.74 17.76 -0.18
C GLY A 195 7.31 18.20 1.17
N ALA A 196 6.64 17.87 2.27
CA ALA A 196 7.09 18.26 3.62
C ALA A 196 8.38 17.54 4.06
N ALA A 197 8.76 16.46 3.39
CA ALA A 197 10.02 15.76 3.58
C ALA A 197 10.65 15.46 2.21
N GLU A 198 11.97 15.49 2.15
CA GLU A 198 12.70 14.95 1.01
C GLU A 198 12.59 13.43 1.05
N ASN A 199 12.26 12.81 -0.09
CA ASN A 199 12.24 11.38 -0.26
C ASN A 199 13.14 10.97 -1.42
N THR A 200 13.65 9.75 -1.35
CA THR A 200 14.42 9.16 -2.43
C THR A 200 13.45 8.49 -3.40
N VAL A 201 13.40 8.98 -4.65
CA VAL A 201 12.63 8.35 -5.71
C VAL A 201 13.56 7.48 -6.55
N ILE A 202 13.27 6.19 -6.63
CA ILE A 202 14.03 5.22 -7.41
C ILE A 202 13.26 4.93 -8.69
N GLU A 203 13.75 5.45 -9.81
CA GLU A 203 13.10 5.27 -11.11
C GLU A 203 13.32 3.84 -11.64
N MET A 204 12.23 3.24 -12.12
CA MET A 204 12.22 1.92 -12.73
C MET A 204 12.29 2.02 -14.24
N GLU A 205 13.23 1.30 -14.84
CA GLU A 205 13.19 1.08 -16.29
C GLU A 205 12.03 0.11 -16.61
N VAL A 206 11.15 0.57 -17.48
CA VAL A 206 10.00 -0.22 -17.93
C VAL A 206 10.34 -0.93 -19.23
N PRO A 207 10.05 -2.23 -19.34
CA PRO A 207 10.24 -2.95 -20.60
C PRO A 207 9.51 -2.26 -21.75
N GLU A 208 10.15 -2.21 -22.92
CA GLU A 208 9.50 -1.72 -24.14
C GLU A 208 8.19 -2.51 -24.39
N GLY A 209 7.08 -1.80 -24.54
CA GLY A 209 5.75 -2.40 -24.77
C GLY A 209 4.77 -2.32 -23.59
N LEU A 210 5.21 -2.05 -22.38
CA LEU A 210 4.33 -1.70 -21.27
C LEU A 210 3.95 -0.21 -21.38
N ARG A 211 2.93 0.07 -22.21
CA ARG A 211 2.36 1.42 -22.32
C ARG A 211 1.13 1.54 -21.44
N ALA A 212 0.83 2.75 -20.99
CA ALA A 212 -0.43 3.05 -20.32
C ALA A 212 -1.60 2.59 -21.21
N ALA A 213 -2.39 1.65 -20.70
CA ALA A 213 -3.62 1.24 -21.35
C ALA A 213 -4.73 2.26 -21.02
N ALA A 214 -5.77 2.28 -21.84
CA ALA A 214 -7.00 2.97 -21.46
C ALA A 214 -7.62 2.26 -20.25
N LEU A 215 -8.27 3.02 -19.36
CA LEU A 215 -8.98 2.45 -18.22
C LEU A 215 -10.09 1.50 -18.69
N ASP A 216 -10.05 0.27 -18.21
CA ASP A 216 -11.09 -0.74 -18.45
C ASP A 216 -12.02 -0.83 -17.24
N ARG A 217 -12.79 0.23 -17.02
CA ARG A 217 -13.77 0.29 -15.93
C ARG A 217 -14.95 1.19 -16.30
N ASP A 218 -16.10 0.91 -15.72
CA ASP A 218 -17.28 1.77 -15.85
C ASP A 218 -17.05 3.10 -15.14
N ILE A 219 -17.16 4.18 -15.88
CA ILE A 219 -17.14 5.55 -15.37
C ILE A 219 -18.57 6.06 -15.37
N ASP A 220 -19.06 6.44 -14.18
CA ASP A 220 -20.39 7.04 -14.06
C ASP A 220 -20.42 8.38 -14.81
N PRO A 221 -21.21 8.51 -15.88
CA PRO A 221 -21.32 9.75 -16.63
C PRO A 221 -22.05 10.87 -15.85
N MET A 222 -22.73 10.51 -14.76
CA MET A 222 -23.47 11.45 -13.92
C MET A 222 -23.10 11.30 -12.42
N PRO A 223 -21.84 11.57 -12.05
CA PRO A 223 -21.34 11.29 -10.69
C PRO A 223 -22.02 12.13 -9.60
N PHE A 224 -22.77 13.16 -9.96
CA PHE A 224 -23.48 14.04 -9.04
C PHE A 224 -24.94 13.65 -8.83
N VAL A 225 -25.44 12.68 -9.58
CA VAL A 225 -26.83 12.20 -9.48
C VAL A 225 -26.84 10.89 -8.71
N PRO A 226 -27.49 10.82 -7.53
CA PRO A 226 -27.62 9.56 -6.81
C PRO A 226 -28.29 8.49 -7.69
N GLN A 227 -27.71 7.30 -7.71
CA GLN A 227 -28.22 6.19 -8.54
C GLN A 227 -29.45 5.55 -7.94
N ASP A 228 -29.62 5.60 -6.61
CA ASP A 228 -30.80 5.05 -5.97
C ASP A 228 -31.86 6.12 -5.65
N GLU A 229 -33.11 5.69 -5.62
CA GLU A 229 -34.28 6.55 -5.46
C GLU A 229 -34.37 7.16 -4.05
N ALA A 230 -33.91 6.43 -3.02
CA ALA A 230 -33.92 6.89 -1.66
C ALA A 230 -32.99 8.12 -1.48
N HIS A 231 -31.76 8.04 -1.94
CA HIS A 231 -30.82 9.15 -1.90
C HIS A 231 -31.19 10.33 -2.79
N ARG A 232 -31.93 10.07 -3.89
CA ARG A 232 -32.51 11.18 -4.69
C ARG A 232 -33.54 11.97 -3.89
N SER A 233 -34.40 11.26 -3.17
CA SER A 233 -35.47 11.87 -2.36
C SER A 233 -34.92 12.70 -1.20
N GLU A 234 -33.79 12.31 -0.62
CA GLU A 234 -33.15 13.06 0.47
C GLU A 234 -32.49 14.37 0.02
N ARG A 235 -32.18 14.52 -1.26
CA ARG A 235 -31.48 15.68 -1.82
C ARG A 235 -32.40 16.67 -2.57
N CYS A 236 -33.65 16.32 -2.74
CA CYS A 236 -34.69 17.18 -3.30
C CYS A 236 -35.62 17.72 -2.23
#